data_255a77e9d378ad48b01e252a9a0f87c9
#
_entry.id   255a77e9d378ad48b01e252a9a0f87c9
#
_cell.length_a   1.000
_cell.length_b   1.000
_cell.length_c   1.000
_cell.angle_alpha   90.00
_cell.angle_beta   90.00
_cell.angle_gamma   90.00
#
_symmetry.space_group_name_H-M   'P 1'
#
loop_
_entity.id
_entity.type
_entity.pdbx_description
1 polymer ?
#
loop_
_entity_poly.entity_id
_entity_poly.type
_entity_poly.pdbx_seq_one_letter_code
_entity_poly.pdbx_strand_id
1 'polypeptide(L)'
;DTLLFIVASLSDLVDRSALDQYVIASAETDSLAASGPVYTPQGEEYAEALRLLSERQYRQALPILEKRPDYNTALCLTQLGYHKEASALLDQLPVDSRKEYLHAVVSARQGDDYLAVEHMLAACRMNPNLVLRIPLDPELSDLIPKFFGLRMELDRIAEGK
;
A
#
# COMPACT_ATOMS: atom_id res chain seq x y z
N ASP A 1 -3.14 -29.45 15.53
CA ASP A 1 -2.93 -28.99 14.18
C ASP A 1 -3.36 -27.60 13.95
N THR A 2 -2.42 -26.71 14.03
CA THR A 2 -2.71 -25.32 13.81
C THR A 2 -2.47 -25.01 12.34
N LEU A 3 -3.55 -24.85 11.61
CA LEU A 3 -3.45 -24.36 10.24
C LEU A 3 -3.26 -22.86 10.31
N LEU A 4 -2.06 -22.43 9.98
CA LEU A 4 -1.78 -21.02 9.89
C LEU A 4 -2.23 -20.53 8.54
N PHE A 5 -3.35 -19.84 8.52
CA PHE A 5 -3.79 -19.15 7.33
C PHE A 5 -3.15 -17.78 7.29
N ILE A 6 -2.23 -17.59 6.36
CA ILE A 6 -1.64 -16.29 6.14
C ILE A 6 -2.56 -15.57 5.17
N VAL A 7 -3.21 -14.55 5.66
CA VAL A 7 -4.08 -13.70 4.86
C VAL A 7 -3.39 -12.35 4.70
N ALA A 8 -3.21 -11.92 3.47
CA ALA A 8 -2.63 -10.61 3.20
C ALA A 8 -3.63 -9.53 3.61
N SER A 9 -3.14 -8.45 4.16
CA SER A 9 -3.99 -7.33 4.57
C SER A 9 -3.39 -6.01 4.09
N LEU A 10 -4.22 -4.96 4.08
CA LEU A 10 -3.76 -3.64 3.67
C LEU A 10 -2.70 -3.07 4.61
N SER A 11 -2.70 -3.47 5.88
CA SER A 11 -1.66 -2.99 6.80
C SER A 11 -0.27 -3.44 6.39
N ASP A 12 -0.16 -4.52 5.61
CA ASP A 12 1.13 -4.99 5.08
C ASP A 12 1.65 -4.08 3.98
N LEU A 13 0.82 -3.20 3.44
CA LEU A 13 1.14 -2.36 2.30
C LEU A 13 1.58 -0.95 2.69
N VAL A 14 1.71 -0.66 3.98
CA VAL A 14 2.21 0.64 4.44
C VAL A 14 3.60 0.87 3.88
N ASP A 15 3.83 2.05 3.31
CA ASP A 15 5.12 2.41 2.74
C ASP A 15 5.97 3.11 3.78
N ARG A 16 6.80 2.35 4.47
CA ARG A 16 7.69 2.90 5.50
C ARG A 16 8.85 3.68 4.92
N SER A 17 9.18 3.44 3.65
CA SER A 17 10.27 4.17 3.00
C SER A 17 9.94 5.64 2.80
N ALA A 18 8.67 6.02 2.94
CA ALA A 18 8.28 7.43 2.88
C ALA A 18 8.94 8.25 3.99
N LEU A 19 9.40 7.60 5.07
CA LEU A 19 10.14 8.29 6.13
C LEU A 19 11.53 8.74 5.68
N ASP A 20 12.08 8.11 4.66
CA ASP A 20 13.47 8.36 4.24
C ASP A 20 13.70 9.82 3.86
N GLN A 21 12.69 10.47 3.32
CA GLN A 21 12.79 11.88 2.92
C GLN A 21 12.98 12.84 4.12
N TYR A 22 12.70 12.36 5.33
CA TYR A 22 12.77 13.19 6.54
C TYR A 22 14.02 12.91 7.36
N VAL A 23 14.90 12.03 6.91
CA VAL A 23 16.12 11.71 7.65
C VAL A 23 17.07 12.90 7.57
N ILE A 24 17.59 13.30 8.71
CA ILE A 24 18.61 14.33 8.77
C ILE A 24 19.94 13.70 8.38
N ALA A 25 20.55 14.23 7.34
CA ALA A 25 21.80 13.68 6.83
C ALA A 25 22.98 14.23 7.65
N SER A 26 23.01 13.93 8.92
CA SER A 26 24.12 14.32 9.78
C SER A 26 24.91 13.08 10.15
N ALA A 27 25.54 12.53 9.17
CA ALA A 27 26.31 11.29 9.33
C ALA A 27 27.43 11.42 10.34
N GLU A 28 27.75 12.62 10.71
CA GLU A 28 28.85 12.89 11.61
C GLU A 28 28.54 12.54 13.06
N THR A 29 27.31 12.18 13.34
CA THR A 29 26.93 11.79 14.69
C THR A 29 27.16 10.30 14.90
N ASP A 30 28.38 9.85 14.61
CA ASP A 30 28.69 8.43 14.70
C ASP A 30 28.44 7.86 16.07
N SER A 31 28.72 8.62 17.09
CA SER A 31 28.54 8.16 18.46
C SER A 31 27.08 7.85 18.76
N LEU A 32 26.17 8.38 18.00
CA LEU A 32 24.73 8.16 18.17
C LEU A 32 24.15 7.20 17.15
N ALA A 33 24.97 6.62 16.31
CA ALA A 33 24.52 5.75 15.24
C ALA A 33 23.75 4.55 15.77
N ALA A 34 24.01 4.13 17.00
CA ALA A 34 23.32 3.00 17.60
C ALA A 34 21.86 3.27 17.93
N SER A 35 21.45 4.53 17.98
CA SER A 35 20.08 4.90 18.34
C SER A 35 19.14 5.03 17.15
N GLY A 36 19.63 4.75 15.94
CA GLY A 36 18.81 4.79 14.74
C GLY A 36 18.78 6.14 14.04
N PRO A 37 17.99 6.27 12.99
CA PRO A 37 17.95 7.50 12.21
C PRO A 37 17.34 8.65 12.99
N VAL A 38 17.83 9.84 12.70
CA VAL A 38 17.31 11.07 13.26
C VAL A 38 16.44 11.74 12.20
N TYR A 39 15.23 12.11 12.56
CA TYR A 39 14.28 12.72 11.64
C TYR A 39 14.09 14.19 11.93
N THR A 40 13.67 14.95 10.92
CA THR A 40 13.19 16.31 11.12
C THR A 40 11.94 16.29 12.01
N PRO A 41 11.52 17.44 12.56
CA PRO A 41 10.25 17.46 13.33
C PRO A 41 9.06 16.95 12.53
N GLN A 42 9.00 17.25 11.23
CA GLN A 42 7.96 16.72 10.37
C GLN A 42 8.08 15.21 10.23
N GLY A 43 9.30 14.71 10.18
CA GLY A 43 9.54 13.27 10.10
C GLY A 43 9.13 12.54 11.37
N GLU A 44 9.38 13.14 12.54
CA GLU A 44 8.94 12.58 13.80
C GLU A 44 7.41 12.46 13.84
N GLU A 45 6.73 13.50 13.37
CA GLU A 45 5.27 13.49 13.29
C GLU A 45 4.78 12.42 12.31
N TYR A 46 5.44 12.32 11.16
CA TYR A 46 5.10 11.32 10.16
C TYR A 46 5.33 9.90 10.68
N ALA A 47 6.44 9.70 11.42
CA ALA A 47 6.71 8.40 12.04
C ALA A 47 5.60 8.01 13.00
N GLU A 48 5.08 8.99 13.76
CA GLU A 48 3.94 8.74 14.65
C GLU A 48 2.71 8.33 13.85
N ALA A 49 2.48 8.98 12.72
CA ALA A 49 1.35 8.61 11.85
C ALA A 49 1.48 7.18 11.36
N LEU A 50 2.68 6.74 10.98
CA LEU A 50 2.90 5.37 10.55
C LEU A 50 2.70 4.37 11.68
N ARG A 51 3.10 4.75 12.91
CA ARG A 51 2.83 3.92 14.07
C ARG A 51 1.34 3.77 14.29
N LEU A 52 0.60 4.87 14.18
CA LEU A 52 -0.85 4.83 14.31
C LEU A 52 -1.50 3.96 13.23
N LEU A 53 -0.99 4.00 12.00
CA LEU A 53 -1.46 3.12 10.93
C LEU A 53 -1.24 1.65 11.29
N SER A 54 -0.06 1.34 11.83
CA SER A 54 0.26 -0.02 12.22
C SER A 54 -0.67 -0.52 13.33
N GLU A 55 -1.12 0.38 14.18
CA GLU A 55 -2.03 0.05 15.27
C GLU A 55 -3.49 0.20 14.90
N ARG A 56 -3.75 0.42 13.60
CA ARG A 56 -5.12 0.58 13.06
C ARG A 56 -5.85 1.79 13.65
N GLN A 57 -5.11 2.80 14.07
CA GLN A 57 -5.67 4.04 14.58
C GLN A 57 -5.79 5.04 13.43
N TYR A 58 -6.64 4.69 12.45
CA TYR A 58 -6.71 5.43 11.19
C TYR A 58 -7.21 6.86 11.38
N ARG A 59 -8.18 7.07 12.25
CA ARG A 59 -8.75 8.40 12.48
C ARG A 59 -7.72 9.35 13.10
N GLN A 60 -6.82 8.82 13.91
CA GLN A 60 -5.77 9.61 14.53
C GLN A 60 -4.63 9.87 13.56
N ALA A 61 -4.36 8.93 12.67
CA ALA A 61 -3.28 9.06 11.68
C ALA A 61 -3.62 10.07 10.58
N LEU A 62 -4.89 10.10 10.17
CA LEU A 62 -5.29 10.87 8.99
C LEU A 62 -4.94 12.36 9.06
N PRO A 63 -5.21 13.08 10.16
CA PRO A 63 -4.87 14.51 10.19
C PRO A 63 -3.39 14.78 9.99
N ILE A 64 -2.53 13.88 10.44
CA ILE A 64 -1.08 14.02 10.23
C ILE A 64 -0.74 13.76 8.77
N LEU A 65 -1.28 12.67 8.21
CA LEU A 65 -0.99 12.28 6.84
C LEU A 65 -1.49 13.29 5.82
N GLU A 66 -2.60 13.95 6.12
CA GLU A 66 -3.19 14.93 5.19
C GLU A 66 -2.34 16.19 5.02
N LYS A 67 -1.39 16.44 5.91
CA LYS A 67 -0.49 17.59 5.78
C LYS A 67 0.37 17.48 4.53
N ARG A 68 0.74 16.27 4.16
CA ARG A 68 1.48 15.98 2.92
C ARG A 68 0.94 14.70 2.32
N PRO A 69 -0.17 14.81 1.56
CA PRO A 69 -0.83 13.62 1.04
C PRO A 69 0.08 12.77 0.17
N ASP A 70 0.11 11.49 0.45
CA ASP A 70 0.91 10.52 -0.29
C ASP A 70 0.18 9.18 -0.33
N TYR A 71 0.89 8.12 -0.73
CA TYR A 71 0.35 6.78 -0.79
C TYR A 71 -0.22 6.33 0.57
N ASN A 72 0.50 6.60 1.66
CA ASN A 72 0.04 6.21 2.99
C ASN A 72 -1.24 6.94 3.39
N THR A 73 -1.41 8.18 2.94
CA THR A 73 -2.65 8.91 3.13
C THR A 73 -3.81 8.21 2.42
N ALA A 74 -3.57 7.79 1.16
CA ALA A 74 -4.59 7.07 0.40
C ALA A 74 -4.94 5.74 1.06
N LEU A 75 -3.96 5.05 1.61
CA LEU A 75 -4.17 3.81 2.35
C LEU A 75 -5.07 4.05 3.56
N CYS A 76 -4.78 5.10 4.32
CA CYS A 76 -5.55 5.47 5.48
C CYS A 76 -7.00 5.82 5.11
N LEU A 77 -7.18 6.61 4.04
CA LEU A 77 -8.51 6.96 3.54
C LEU A 77 -9.29 5.70 3.15
N THR A 78 -8.61 4.75 2.50
CA THR A 78 -9.23 3.49 2.09
C THR A 78 -9.74 2.72 3.30
N GLN A 79 -8.92 2.63 4.34
CA GLN A 79 -9.30 1.90 5.54
C GLN A 79 -10.44 2.57 6.30
N LEU A 80 -10.58 3.89 6.17
CA LEU A 80 -11.68 4.62 6.78
C LEU A 80 -12.96 4.60 5.93
N GLY A 81 -12.89 4.03 4.73
CA GLY A 81 -14.04 3.97 3.84
C GLY A 81 -14.23 5.17 2.93
N TYR A 82 -13.28 6.09 2.91
CA TYR A 82 -13.32 7.26 2.03
C TYR A 82 -12.76 6.91 0.66
N HIS A 83 -13.47 6.02 -0.05
CA HIS A 83 -12.96 5.45 -1.29
C HIS A 83 -12.86 6.47 -2.42
N LYS A 84 -13.77 7.41 -2.50
CA LYS A 84 -13.71 8.46 -3.53
C LYS A 84 -12.49 9.34 -3.35
N GLU A 85 -12.25 9.76 -2.11
CA GLU A 85 -11.11 10.59 -1.79
C GLU A 85 -9.81 9.84 -2.01
N ALA A 86 -9.78 8.55 -1.64
CA ALA A 86 -8.61 7.71 -1.86
C ALA A 86 -8.31 7.56 -3.35
N SER A 87 -9.33 7.30 -4.15
CA SER A 87 -9.18 7.16 -5.60
C SER A 87 -8.66 8.45 -6.23
N ALA A 88 -9.23 9.59 -5.84
CA ALA A 88 -8.81 10.89 -6.36
C ALA A 88 -7.35 11.18 -6.03
N LEU A 89 -6.93 10.85 -4.81
CA LEU A 89 -5.54 11.05 -4.40
C LEU A 89 -4.61 10.14 -5.19
N LEU A 90 -4.99 8.86 -5.33
CA LEU A 90 -4.16 7.90 -6.07
C LEU A 90 -3.95 8.34 -7.52
N ASP A 91 -4.97 8.95 -8.13
CA ASP A 91 -4.84 9.45 -9.51
C ASP A 91 -3.77 10.53 -9.65
N GLN A 92 -3.44 11.22 -8.58
CA GLN A 92 -2.47 12.31 -8.59
C GLN A 92 -1.05 11.85 -8.24
N LEU A 93 -0.90 10.63 -7.74
CA LEU A 93 0.39 10.14 -7.29
C LEU A 93 1.20 9.54 -8.44
N PRO A 94 2.53 9.52 -8.30
CA PRO A 94 3.38 8.84 -9.30
C PRO A 94 3.01 7.38 -9.44
N VAL A 95 3.15 6.86 -10.65
CA VAL A 95 2.78 5.47 -10.95
C VAL A 95 3.86 4.53 -10.43
N ASP A 96 3.47 3.61 -9.55
CA ASP A 96 4.33 2.51 -9.13
C ASP A 96 3.44 1.32 -8.77
N SER A 97 4.05 0.19 -8.47
CA SER A 97 3.29 -1.03 -8.22
C SER A 97 2.41 -0.93 -6.97
N ARG A 98 2.87 -0.22 -5.97
CA ARG A 98 2.13 -0.09 -4.70
C ARG A 98 0.88 0.76 -4.88
N LYS A 99 1.02 1.88 -5.59
CA LYS A 99 -0.12 2.73 -5.93
C LYS A 99 -1.14 1.96 -6.75
N GLU A 100 -0.68 1.25 -7.78
CA GLU A 100 -1.58 0.49 -8.64
C GLU A 100 -2.31 -0.60 -7.85
N TYR A 101 -1.62 -1.28 -6.95
CA TYR A 101 -2.23 -2.31 -6.14
C TYR A 101 -3.34 -1.73 -5.25
N LEU A 102 -3.04 -0.62 -4.57
CA LEU A 102 -4.06 0.01 -3.72
C LEU A 102 -5.23 0.52 -4.56
N HIS A 103 -4.97 1.03 -5.75
CA HIS A 103 -6.03 1.49 -6.64
C HIS A 103 -6.94 0.32 -7.04
N ALA A 104 -6.36 -0.87 -7.24
CA ALA A 104 -7.15 -2.07 -7.51
C ALA A 104 -8.10 -2.38 -6.35
N VAL A 105 -7.59 -2.29 -5.12
CA VAL A 105 -8.40 -2.55 -3.92
C VAL A 105 -9.55 -1.53 -3.82
N VAL A 106 -9.25 -0.25 -4.01
CA VAL A 106 -10.27 0.80 -3.94
C VAL A 106 -11.34 0.57 -5.00
N SER A 107 -10.93 0.24 -6.22
CA SER A 107 -11.87 -0.02 -7.31
C SER A 107 -12.77 -1.21 -6.99
N ALA A 108 -12.20 -2.28 -6.45
CA ALA A 108 -12.97 -3.46 -6.06
C ALA A 108 -13.99 -3.11 -4.99
N ARG A 109 -13.60 -2.32 -4.00
CA ARG A 109 -14.52 -1.90 -2.94
C ARG A 109 -15.64 -1.03 -3.46
N GLN A 110 -15.39 -0.28 -4.53
CA GLN A 110 -16.41 0.55 -5.16
C GLN A 110 -17.29 -0.25 -6.13
N GLY A 111 -17.02 -1.53 -6.30
CA GLY A 111 -17.80 -2.39 -7.17
C GLY A 111 -17.40 -2.33 -8.64
N ASP A 112 -16.31 -1.66 -8.97
CA ASP A 112 -15.82 -1.58 -10.34
C ASP A 112 -14.77 -2.67 -10.56
N ASP A 113 -15.25 -3.87 -10.84
CA ASP A 113 -14.39 -5.05 -10.98
C ASP A 113 -13.46 -4.96 -12.19
N TYR A 114 -13.92 -4.34 -13.28
CA TYR A 114 -13.07 -4.19 -14.48
C TYR A 114 -11.88 -3.29 -14.19
N LEU A 115 -12.14 -2.16 -13.55
CA LEU A 115 -11.06 -1.23 -13.21
C LEU A 115 -10.12 -1.87 -12.18
N ALA A 116 -10.67 -2.64 -11.23
CA ALA A 116 -9.86 -3.36 -10.26
C ALA A 116 -8.88 -4.31 -10.95
N VAL A 117 -9.36 -5.07 -11.96
CA VAL A 117 -8.49 -5.98 -12.70
C VAL A 117 -7.42 -5.22 -13.48
N GLU A 118 -7.77 -4.09 -14.09
CA GLU A 118 -6.79 -3.28 -14.83
C GLU A 118 -5.65 -2.83 -13.92
N HIS A 119 -5.98 -2.29 -12.75
CA HIS A 119 -4.96 -1.84 -11.81
C HIS A 119 -4.17 -3.01 -11.22
N MET A 120 -4.85 -4.12 -10.94
CA MET A 120 -4.20 -5.33 -10.44
C MET A 120 -3.13 -5.82 -11.42
N LEU A 121 -3.48 -5.92 -12.70
CA LEU A 121 -2.55 -6.37 -13.71
C LEU A 121 -1.39 -5.38 -13.88
N ALA A 122 -1.68 -4.08 -13.84
CA ALA A 122 -0.63 -3.07 -13.91
C ALA A 122 0.35 -3.21 -12.75
N ALA A 123 -0.17 -3.42 -11.54
CA ALA A 123 0.68 -3.61 -10.36
C ALA A 123 1.57 -4.83 -10.53
N CYS A 124 1.00 -5.95 -10.96
CA CYS A 124 1.74 -7.20 -11.12
C CYS A 124 2.78 -7.12 -12.22
N ARG A 125 2.50 -6.38 -13.30
CA ARG A 125 3.49 -6.20 -14.36
C ARG A 125 4.68 -5.39 -13.88
N MET A 126 4.47 -4.44 -12.99
CA MET A 126 5.56 -3.67 -12.40
C MET A 126 6.31 -4.45 -11.34
N ASN A 127 5.62 -5.32 -10.60
CA ASN A 127 6.22 -6.14 -9.56
C ASN A 127 5.60 -7.53 -9.61
N PRO A 128 6.19 -8.45 -10.38
CA PRO A 128 5.62 -9.81 -10.54
C PRO A 128 5.45 -10.58 -9.24
N ASN A 129 6.18 -10.23 -8.18
CA ASN A 129 6.02 -10.89 -6.89
C ASN A 129 4.60 -10.68 -6.32
N LEU A 130 3.92 -9.64 -6.76
CA LEU A 130 2.55 -9.38 -6.30
C LEU A 130 1.56 -10.44 -6.77
N VAL A 131 1.89 -11.18 -7.84
CA VAL A 131 1.04 -12.28 -8.31
C VAL A 131 0.79 -13.29 -7.18
N LEU A 132 1.82 -13.52 -6.35
CA LEU A 132 1.71 -14.47 -5.24
C LEU A 132 0.77 -13.95 -4.14
N ARG A 133 0.64 -12.64 -4.04
CA ARG A 133 -0.20 -12.03 -3.02
C ARG A 133 -1.69 -12.09 -3.37
N ILE A 134 -2.03 -12.01 -4.65
CA ILE A 134 -3.44 -11.87 -5.07
C ILE A 134 -4.35 -12.97 -4.48
N PRO A 135 -4.00 -14.26 -4.57
CA PRO A 135 -4.88 -15.30 -4.01
C PRO A 135 -5.01 -15.23 -2.48
N LEU A 136 -4.06 -14.59 -1.81
CA LEU A 136 -4.04 -14.48 -0.36
C LEU A 136 -4.74 -13.22 0.13
N ASP A 137 -5.10 -12.32 -0.77
CA ASP A 137 -5.69 -11.03 -0.42
C ASP A 137 -7.20 -11.09 -0.62
N PRO A 138 -7.99 -11.07 0.47
CA PRO A 138 -9.44 -11.14 0.36
C PRO A 138 -10.04 -9.96 -0.41
N GLU A 139 -9.31 -8.86 -0.56
CA GLU A 139 -9.79 -7.72 -1.31
C GLU A 139 -9.86 -8.01 -2.81
N LEU A 140 -8.98 -8.86 -3.33
CA LEU A 140 -8.84 -9.08 -4.76
C LEU A 140 -9.02 -10.52 -5.21
N SER A 141 -8.91 -11.49 -4.30
CA SER A 141 -8.92 -12.91 -4.67
C SER A 141 -10.20 -13.33 -5.38
N ASP A 142 -11.33 -12.73 -5.03
CA ASP A 142 -12.61 -13.06 -5.63
C ASP A 142 -12.72 -12.66 -7.11
N LEU A 143 -11.83 -11.80 -7.58
CA LEU A 143 -11.82 -11.39 -8.97
C LEU A 143 -11.36 -12.51 -9.90
N ILE A 144 -10.52 -13.41 -9.39
CA ILE A 144 -9.95 -14.47 -10.22
C ILE A 144 -11.05 -15.36 -10.86
N PRO A 145 -12.01 -15.90 -10.09
CA PRO A 145 -13.06 -16.71 -10.71
C PRO A 145 -14.06 -15.90 -11.53
N LYS A 146 -14.12 -14.60 -11.34
CA LYS A 146 -15.06 -13.75 -12.08
C LYS A 146 -14.62 -13.46 -13.50
N PHE A 147 -13.34 -13.53 -13.79
CA PHE A 147 -12.81 -13.15 -15.10
C PHE A 147 -12.11 -14.32 -15.76
N PHE A 148 -12.67 -14.76 -16.88
CA PHE A 148 -12.09 -15.84 -17.65
C PHE A 148 -10.71 -15.45 -18.15
N GLY A 149 -9.73 -16.31 -17.92
CA GLY A 149 -8.37 -16.04 -18.36
C GLY A 149 -7.51 -15.23 -17.41
N LEU A 150 -8.09 -14.67 -16.34
CA LEU A 150 -7.31 -13.85 -15.42
C LEU A 150 -6.19 -14.65 -14.75
N ARG A 151 -6.50 -15.88 -14.31
CA ARG A 151 -5.47 -16.74 -13.70
C ARG A 151 -4.32 -16.99 -14.67
N MET A 152 -4.65 -17.26 -15.94
CA MET A 152 -3.61 -17.50 -16.95
C MET A 152 -2.74 -16.26 -17.16
N GLU A 153 -3.36 -15.08 -17.17
CA GLU A 153 -2.59 -13.85 -17.34
C GLU A 153 -1.67 -13.60 -16.15
N LEU A 154 -2.17 -13.83 -14.93
CA LEU A 154 -1.34 -13.69 -13.74
C LEU A 154 -0.16 -14.66 -13.76
N ASP A 155 -0.42 -15.91 -14.15
CA ASP A 155 0.63 -16.91 -14.25
C ASP A 155 1.68 -16.49 -15.28
N ARG A 156 1.23 -15.94 -16.40
CA ARG A 156 2.14 -15.46 -17.45
C ARG A 156 3.04 -14.34 -16.94
N ILE A 157 2.48 -13.41 -16.18
CA ILE A 157 3.25 -12.33 -15.57
C ILE A 157 4.28 -12.88 -14.60
N ALA A 158 3.88 -13.84 -13.76
CA ALA A 158 4.78 -14.44 -12.78
C ALA A 158 5.95 -15.17 -13.45
N GLU A 159 5.72 -15.73 -14.65
CA GLU A 159 6.76 -16.44 -15.40
C GLU A 159 7.63 -15.50 -16.22
N GLY A 160 7.32 -14.22 -16.26
CA GLY A 160 8.08 -13.25 -17.02
C GLY A 160 7.82 -13.29 -18.52
N LYS A 161 6.65 -13.76 -18.89
CA LYS A 161 6.28 -13.92 -20.31
C LYS A 161 5.30 -12.85 -20.77
#